data_40fd3b63dece2a1b4b42a1c1e74ad579
#
_entry.id   40fd3b63dece2a1b4b42a1c1e74ad579
#
_cell.length_a   1.000
_cell.length_b   1.000
_cell.length_c   1.000
_cell.angle_alpha   90.00
_cell.angle_beta   90.00
_cell.angle_gamma   90.00
#
_symmetry.space_group_name_H-M   'P 1'
#
loop_
_entity.id
_entity.type
_entity.pdbx_description
1 polymer ?
#
loop_
_entity_poly.entity_id
_entity_poly.type
_entity_poly.pdbx_seq_one_letter_code
_entity_poly.pdbx_strand_id
1 'polypeptide(L)'
;MKNSVTILGXRASQKKQVRERLMNEGLALFSSHGLDKTTVTDIVEKSEIARGTFYNYFPDTQSLFDALIEDLNQNVRGAIQQTRRDSKNVYDYLYGTFKSYFDLIGTPRMIQFHILNQAQIRQSSYQSDIIKTIVKNLNRDLKSDLKIKDFTEKYEFLLLSFMLVGAPPELFLATHTSNINLTSDQLATFLAKLFHKVLME
;
A
#
# COMPACT_ATOMS: atom_id res chain seq x y z
N MET A 1 -16.81 0.35 40.14
CA MET A 1 -16.90 0.05 38.68
C MET A 1 -16.14 1.02 37.77
N LYS A 2 -15.86 2.29 38.16
CA LYS A 2 -15.15 3.26 37.31
C LYS A 2 -13.65 2.96 37.10
N ASN A 3 -12.97 2.31 38.07
CA ASN A 3 -11.53 2.04 38.00
C ASN A 3 -11.14 0.95 37.00
N SER A 4 -12.02 -0.03 36.75
CA SER A 4 -11.74 -1.14 35.81
C SER A 4 -11.73 -0.73 34.37
N VAL A 5 -12.56 0.22 33.99
CA VAL A 5 -12.66 0.74 32.60
C VAL A 5 -11.43 1.57 32.24
N THR A 6 -10.94 2.36 33.19
CA THR A 6 -9.74 3.20 32.99
C THR A 6 -8.48 2.33 32.84
N ILE A 7 -8.36 1.24 33.62
CA ILE A 7 -7.22 0.32 33.56
C ILE A 7 -7.23 -0.48 32.25
N LEU A 8 -8.39 -0.89 31.77
CA LEU A 8 -8.53 -1.60 30.50
C LEU A 8 -8.14 -0.70 29.32
N GLY A 9 -8.55 0.56 29.38
CA GLY A 9 -8.13 1.54 28.38
C GLY A 9 -6.62 1.74 28.30
N UNK A 10 -6.02 1.68 29.15
CA UNK A 10 -4.74 1.86 29.25
C UNK A 10 -3.96 0.81 28.77
N ARG A 11 -4.29 -0.25 29.23
CA ARG A 11 -3.59 -1.44 28.73
C ARG A 11 -3.74 -1.56 27.21
N ALA A 12 -4.92 -1.30 26.68
CA ALA A 12 -5.17 -1.31 25.24
C ALA A 12 -4.33 -0.25 24.54
N SER A 13 -4.22 0.96 25.11
CA SER A 13 -3.38 2.04 24.57
C SER A 13 -1.91 1.64 24.58
N GLN A 14 -1.43 1.08 25.67
CA GLN A 14 -0.03 0.63 25.80
C GLN A 14 0.28 -0.49 24.78
N LYS A 15 -0.64 -1.43 24.62
CA LYS A 15 -0.49 -2.52 23.63
C LYS A 15 -0.36 -1.96 22.22
N LYS A 16 -1.19 -0.99 21.89
CA LYS A 16 -1.16 -0.30 20.57
C LYS A 16 0.18 0.41 20.37
N GLN A 17 0.65 1.17 21.38
CA GLN A 17 1.92 1.90 21.30
C GLN A 17 3.11 0.96 21.07
N VAL A 18 3.16 -0.18 21.77
CA VAL A 18 4.22 -1.18 21.60
C VAL A 18 4.20 -1.71 20.15
N ARG A 19 3.03 -2.08 19.65
CA ARG A 19 2.88 -2.59 18.29
C ARG A 19 3.33 -1.54 17.27
N GLU A 20 2.89 -0.30 17.41
CA GLU A 20 3.28 0.81 16.53
C GLU A 20 4.80 1.04 16.55
N ARG A 21 5.42 0.95 17.73
CA ARG A 21 6.87 1.10 17.86
C ARG A 21 7.61 0.00 17.10
N LEU A 22 7.20 -1.26 17.27
CA LEU A 22 7.76 -2.40 16.52
C LEU A 22 7.60 -2.21 15.00
N MET A 23 6.41 -1.76 14.56
CA MET A 23 6.13 -1.49 13.14
C MET A 23 7.03 -0.38 12.59
N ASN A 24 7.18 0.72 13.33
CA ASN A 24 7.98 1.87 12.89
C ASN A 24 9.47 1.51 12.78
N GLU A 25 10.01 0.81 13.79
CA GLU A 25 11.42 0.41 13.77
C GLU A 25 11.69 -0.70 12.75
N GLY A 26 10.72 -1.61 12.60
CA GLY A 26 10.76 -2.62 11.53
C GLY A 26 10.81 -1.96 10.16
N LEU A 27 9.91 -1.00 9.89
CA LEU A 27 9.91 -0.25 8.62
C LEU A 27 11.26 0.44 8.38
N ALA A 28 11.83 1.07 9.42
CA ALA A 28 13.12 1.76 9.29
C ALA A 28 14.23 0.77 8.91
N LEU A 29 14.26 -0.41 9.55
CA LEU A 29 15.26 -1.45 9.26
C LEU A 29 15.06 -2.06 7.86
N PHE A 30 13.82 -2.39 7.50
CA PHE A 30 13.51 -2.93 6.17
C PHE A 30 13.81 -1.92 5.06
N SER A 31 13.72 -0.62 5.35
CA SER A 31 14.06 0.46 4.40
C SER A 31 15.56 0.65 4.23
N SER A 32 16.35 0.25 5.24
CA SER A 32 17.82 0.44 5.18
C SER A 32 18.58 -0.82 4.82
N HIS A 33 18.09 -2.00 5.18
CA HIS A 33 18.80 -3.28 4.99
C HIS A 33 18.03 -4.31 4.16
N GLY A 34 16.71 -4.14 4.04
CA GLY A 34 15.81 -5.14 3.45
C GLY A 34 15.37 -6.17 4.49
N LEU A 35 14.27 -6.86 4.21
CA LEU A 35 13.73 -7.91 5.09
C LEU A 35 14.73 -9.04 5.31
N ASP A 36 15.39 -9.49 4.22
CA ASP A 36 16.27 -10.66 4.25
C ASP A 36 17.48 -10.47 5.18
N LYS A 37 17.89 -9.22 5.43
CA LYS A 37 19.04 -8.88 6.28
C LYS A 37 18.65 -8.35 7.65
N THR A 38 17.36 -8.34 7.98
CA THR A 38 16.85 -7.82 9.26
C THR A 38 16.45 -8.99 10.16
N THR A 39 16.95 -9.00 11.39
CA THR A 39 16.64 -10.04 12.39
C THR A 39 15.74 -9.50 13.48
N VAL A 40 15.11 -10.41 14.26
CA VAL A 40 14.37 -10.03 15.46
C VAL A 40 15.27 -9.27 16.45
N THR A 41 16.56 -9.66 16.54
CA THR A 41 17.51 -8.99 17.42
C THR A 41 17.64 -7.50 17.04
N ASP A 42 17.81 -7.20 15.75
CA ASP A 42 17.92 -5.81 15.28
C ASP A 42 16.68 -4.99 15.66
N ILE A 43 15.51 -5.60 15.47
CA ILE A 43 14.22 -4.91 15.74
C ILE A 43 14.07 -4.61 17.24
N VAL A 44 14.33 -5.60 18.12
CA VAL A 44 14.15 -5.42 19.55
C VAL A 44 15.17 -4.45 20.15
N GLU A 45 16.42 -4.49 19.66
CA GLU A 45 17.44 -3.53 20.07
C GLU A 45 17.05 -2.10 19.68
N LYS A 46 16.65 -1.92 18.42
CA LYS A 46 16.30 -0.58 17.91
C LYS A 46 15.02 -0.04 18.54
N SER A 47 14.05 -0.91 18.83
CA SER A 47 12.78 -0.52 19.45
C SER A 47 12.86 -0.41 20.97
N GLU A 48 13.95 -0.85 21.58
CA GLU A 48 14.13 -0.92 23.05
C GLU A 48 13.01 -1.76 23.71
N ILE A 49 12.60 -2.83 23.04
CA ILE A 49 11.52 -3.72 23.50
C ILE A 49 12.14 -5.10 23.76
N ALA A 50 11.77 -5.72 24.88
CA ALA A 50 12.27 -7.05 25.22
C ALA A 50 11.88 -8.07 24.16
N ARG A 51 12.78 -9.01 23.85
CA ARG A 51 12.60 -10.06 22.85
C ARG A 51 11.31 -10.87 23.08
N GLY A 52 11.01 -11.22 24.35
CA GLY A 52 9.76 -11.92 24.69
C GLY A 52 8.53 -11.09 24.37
N THR A 53 8.62 -9.77 24.53
CA THR A 53 7.53 -8.86 24.18
C THR A 53 7.29 -8.83 22.66
N PHE A 54 8.36 -8.84 21.86
CA PHE A 54 8.22 -8.92 20.38
C PHE A 54 7.36 -10.11 19.99
N TYR A 55 7.66 -11.30 20.54
CA TYR A 55 6.96 -12.53 20.19
C TYR A 55 5.48 -12.54 20.62
N ASN A 56 5.07 -11.63 21.53
CA ASN A 56 3.63 -11.46 21.87
C ASN A 56 2.86 -10.75 20.75
N TYR A 57 3.56 -10.10 19.78
CA TYR A 57 2.94 -9.36 18.68
C TYR A 57 3.18 -10.01 17.31
N PHE A 58 4.38 -10.53 17.09
CA PHE A 58 4.79 -11.08 15.80
C PHE A 58 5.63 -12.35 16.04
N PRO A 59 5.27 -13.47 15.39
CA PRO A 59 6.07 -14.70 15.53
C PRO A 59 7.47 -14.59 14.92
N ASP A 60 7.65 -13.70 13.93
CA ASP A 60 8.92 -13.54 13.20
C ASP A 60 8.96 -12.19 12.47
N THR A 61 10.08 -11.91 11.81
CA THR A 61 10.28 -10.68 11.01
C THR A 61 9.36 -10.64 9.79
N GLN A 62 9.07 -11.79 9.18
CA GLN A 62 8.17 -11.88 8.02
C GLN A 62 6.77 -11.42 8.40
N SER A 63 6.26 -11.87 9.54
CA SER A 63 4.93 -11.49 10.03
C SER A 63 4.82 -9.99 10.32
N LEU A 64 5.89 -9.39 10.83
CA LEU A 64 5.96 -7.93 11.01
C LEU A 64 5.94 -7.22 9.64
N PHE A 65 6.71 -7.73 8.67
CA PHE A 65 6.74 -7.20 7.31
C PHE A 65 5.36 -7.29 6.66
N ASP A 66 4.69 -8.43 6.76
CA ASP A 66 3.35 -8.64 6.19
C ASP A 66 2.32 -7.69 6.82
N ALA A 67 2.46 -7.41 8.12
CA ALA A 67 1.60 -6.43 8.80
C ALA A 67 1.83 -5.02 8.27
N LEU A 68 3.08 -4.65 7.95
CA LEU A 68 3.41 -3.36 7.31
C LEU A 68 2.78 -3.26 5.91
N ILE A 69 2.87 -4.34 5.12
CA ILE A 69 2.24 -4.38 3.79
C ILE A 69 0.72 -4.25 3.92
N GLU A 70 0.10 -4.91 4.88
CA GLU A 70 -1.35 -4.80 5.11
C GLU A 70 -1.75 -3.38 5.50
N ASP A 71 -1.00 -2.72 6.40
CA ASP A 71 -1.26 -1.33 6.78
C ASP A 71 -1.14 -0.40 5.55
N LEU A 72 -0.10 -0.60 4.72
CA LEU A 72 0.07 0.16 3.47
C LEU A 72 -1.12 -0.05 2.53
N ASN A 73 -1.54 -1.30 2.35
CA ASN A 73 -2.68 -1.65 1.50
C ASN A 73 -3.98 -1.01 2.00
N GLN A 74 -4.19 -0.96 3.32
CA GLN A 74 -5.36 -0.31 3.91
C GLN A 74 -5.33 1.21 3.64
N ASN A 75 -4.16 1.84 3.74
CA ASN A 75 -4.00 3.26 3.43
C ASN A 75 -4.30 3.55 1.95
N VAL A 76 -3.80 2.68 1.04
CA VAL A 76 -4.10 2.79 -0.41
C VAL A 76 -5.61 2.68 -0.65
N ARG A 77 -6.27 1.68 -0.04
CA ARG A 77 -7.73 1.51 -0.17
C ARG A 77 -8.49 2.73 0.33
N GLY A 78 -8.09 3.27 1.47
CA GLY A 78 -8.71 4.47 2.05
C GLY A 78 -8.58 5.67 1.11
N ALA A 79 -7.40 5.87 0.53
CA ALA A 79 -7.13 6.94 -0.43
C ALA A 79 -7.98 6.78 -1.70
N ILE A 80 -8.10 5.57 -2.24
CA ILE A 80 -8.94 5.26 -3.41
C ILE A 80 -10.41 5.60 -3.10
N GLN A 81 -10.92 5.19 -1.95
CA GLN A 81 -12.30 5.47 -1.54
C GLN A 81 -12.56 6.97 -1.40
N GLN A 82 -11.61 7.71 -0.84
CA GLN A 82 -11.72 9.16 -0.71
C GLN A 82 -11.73 9.82 -2.10
N THR A 83 -10.79 9.44 -2.96
CA THR A 83 -10.72 9.91 -4.34
C THR A 83 -12.05 9.66 -5.07
N ARG A 84 -12.65 8.47 -4.88
CA ARG A 84 -13.93 8.14 -5.52
C ARG A 84 -15.05 9.10 -5.10
N ARG A 85 -15.11 9.44 -3.82
CA ARG A 85 -16.13 10.38 -3.30
C ARG A 85 -15.95 11.78 -3.90
N ASP A 86 -14.72 12.20 -4.14
CA ASP A 86 -14.39 13.55 -4.58
C ASP A 86 -14.39 13.70 -6.11
N SER A 87 -14.34 12.59 -6.86
CA SER A 87 -14.21 12.60 -8.33
C SER A 87 -15.55 12.84 -9.03
N LYS A 88 -15.52 13.65 -10.09
CA LYS A 88 -16.69 13.98 -10.90
C LYS A 88 -16.75 13.18 -12.21
N ASN A 89 -15.63 12.62 -12.63
CA ASN A 89 -15.51 11.92 -13.90
C ASN A 89 -14.38 10.88 -13.84
N VAL A 90 -14.24 10.08 -14.88
CA VAL A 90 -13.24 8.99 -14.97
C VAL A 90 -11.81 9.54 -14.84
N TYR A 91 -11.52 10.66 -15.50
CA TYR A 91 -10.15 11.23 -15.45
C TYR A 91 -9.80 11.65 -14.01
N ASP A 92 -10.69 12.39 -13.35
CA ASP A 92 -10.47 12.83 -11.95
C ASP A 92 -10.21 11.63 -11.03
N TYR A 93 -11.00 10.56 -11.21
CA TYR A 93 -10.87 9.34 -10.41
C TYR A 93 -9.50 8.67 -10.63
N LEU A 94 -9.12 8.50 -11.89
CA LEU A 94 -7.84 7.87 -12.23
C LEU A 94 -6.66 8.72 -11.72
N TYR A 95 -6.67 10.01 -12.02
CA TYR A 95 -5.59 10.93 -11.61
C TYR A 95 -5.48 10.95 -10.08
N GLY A 96 -6.58 11.15 -9.37
CA GLY A 96 -6.58 11.21 -7.91
C GLY A 96 -6.11 9.92 -7.27
N THR A 97 -6.54 8.77 -7.82
CA THR A 97 -6.13 7.45 -7.34
C THR A 97 -4.61 7.25 -7.51
N PHE A 98 -4.09 7.51 -8.70
CA PHE A 98 -2.65 7.37 -8.97
C PHE A 98 -1.82 8.38 -8.17
N LYS A 99 -2.29 9.63 -8.12
CA LYS A 99 -1.60 10.70 -7.36
C LYS A 99 -1.49 10.33 -5.88
N SER A 100 -2.59 9.90 -5.28
CA SER A 100 -2.62 9.48 -3.87
C SER A 100 -1.68 8.30 -3.61
N TYR A 101 -1.65 7.32 -4.53
CA TYR A 101 -0.74 6.19 -4.42
C TYR A 101 0.72 6.65 -4.44
N PHE A 102 1.10 7.44 -5.46
CA PHE A 102 2.49 7.89 -5.59
C PHE A 102 2.93 8.82 -4.45
N ASP A 103 2.04 9.65 -3.93
CA ASP A 103 2.34 10.49 -2.75
C ASP A 103 2.59 9.63 -1.51
N LEU A 104 1.80 8.57 -1.35
CA LEU A 104 1.91 7.67 -0.18
C LEU A 104 3.25 6.93 -0.16
N ILE A 105 3.72 6.45 -1.34
CA ILE A 105 4.96 5.66 -1.42
C ILE A 105 6.18 6.51 -1.81
N GLY A 106 6.02 7.77 -2.13
CA GLY A 106 7.08 8.64 -2.66
C GLY A 106 7.97 9.31 -1.62
N THR A 107 7.83 9.00 -0.34
CA THR A 107 8.77 9.51 0.68
C THR A 107 10.11 8.78 0.55
N PRO A 108 11.25 9.44 0.90
CA PRO A 108 12.57 8.79 0.78
C PRO A 108 12.64 7.40 1.45
N ARG A 109 12.02 7.25 2.62
CA ARG A 109 11.99 5.96 3.33
C ARG A 109 11.20 4.90 2.54
N MET A 110 10.03 5.27 2.03
CA MET A 110 9.17 4.32 1.28
C MET A 110 9.79 3.94 -0.06
N ILE A 111 10.49 4.87 -0.72
CA ILE A 111 11.24 4.57 -1.95
C ILE A 111 12.27 3.45 -1.67
N GLN A 112 13.09 3.63 -0.62
CA GLN A 112 14.09 2.62 -0.25
C GLN A 112 13.44 1.29 0.18
N PHE A 113 12.34 1.37 0.93
CA PHE A 113 11.56 0.20 1.32
C PHE A 113 11.13 -0.62 0.09
N HIS A 114 10.58 0.06 -0.94
CA HIS A 114 10.12 -0.62 -2.16
C HIS A 114 11.28 -1.18 -2.98
N ILE A 115 12.38 -0.43 -3.12
CA ILE A 115 13.55 -0.88 -3.90
C ILE A 115 14.16 -2.14 -3.28
N LEU A 116 14.38 -2.12 -1.94
CA LEU A 116 15.08 -3.21 -1.26
C LEU A 116 14.22 -4.47 -1.07
N ASN A 117 12.89 -4.33 -1.09
CA ASN A 117 11.98 -5.42 -0.75
C ASN A 117 10.98 -5.73 -1.87
N GLN A 118 11.30 -5.41 -3.14
CA GLN A 118 10.36 -5.53 -4.26
C GLN A 118 9.80 -6.95 -4.43
N ALA A 119 10.63 -7.96 -4.27
CA ALA A 119 10.22 -9.37 -4.41
C ALA A 119 9.26 -9.77 -3.29
N GLN A 120 9.59 -9.39 -2.06
CA GLN A 120 8.79 -9.70 -0.86
C GLN A 120 7.45 -8.95 -0.89
N ILE A 121 7.44 -7.68 -1.30
CA ILE A 121 6.21 -6.88 -1.46
C ILE A 121 5.30 -7.54 -2.51
N ARG A 122 5.86 -7.92 -3.66
CA ARG A 122 5.09 -8.59 -4.73
C ARG A 122 4.51 -9.91 -4.22
N GLN A 123 5.32 -10.73 -3.55
CA GLN A 123 4.87 -12.01 -3.00
C GLN A 123 3.72 -11.82 -2.00
N SER A 124 3.89 -10.92 -1.01
CA SER A 124 2.85 -10.63 0.00
C SER A 124 1.57 -10.11 -0.67
N SER A 125 1.69 -9.23 -1.66
CA SER A 125 0.53 -8.65 -2.38
C SER A 125 -0.27 -9.71 -3.14
N TYR A 126 0.41 -10.68 -3.76
CA TYR A 126 -0.28 -11.73 -4.52
C TYR A 126 -0.81 -12.86 -3.63
N GLN A 127 -0.19 -13.09 -2.47
CA GLN A 127 -0.70 -14.07 -1.49
C GLN A 127 -1.93 -13.56 -0.74
N SER A 128 -2.06 -12.26 -0.59
CA SER A 128 -3.24 -11.63 0.03
C SER A 128 -4.36 -11.47 -1.01
N ASP A 129 -5.59 -11.27 -0.54
CA ASP A 129 -6.73 -10.99 -1.42
C ASP A 129 -6.83 -9.50 -1.79
N ILE A 130 -5.80 -8.72 -1.49
CA ILE A 130 -5.84 -7.26 -1.69
C ILE A 130 -6.02 -6.88 -3.16
N ILE A 131 -5.27 -7.51 -4.06
CA ILE A 131 -5.35 -7.22 -5.50
C ILE A 131 -6.75 -7.54 -6.02
N LYS A 132 -7.30 -8.71 -5.64
CA LYS A 132 -8.68 -9.11 -6.00
C LYS A 132 -9.70 -8.10 -5.50
N THR A 133 -9.54 -7.64 -4.26
CA THR A 133 -10.44 -6.66 -3.64
C THR A 133 -10.37 -5.30 -4.36
N ILE A 134 -9.17 -4.83 -4.68
CA ILE A 134 -8.99 -3.57 -5.42
C ILE A 134 -9.62 -3.68 -6.80
N VAL A 135 -9.36 -4.77 -7.53
CA VAL A 135 -9.93 -5.02 -8.87
C VAL A 135 -11.47 -5.06 -8.80
N LYS A 136 -12.04 -5.74 -7.81
CA LYS A 136 -13.50 -5.81 -7.61
C LYS A 136 -14.09 -4.42 -7.37
N ASN A 137 -13.48 -3.63 -6.51
CA ASN A 137 -13.96 -2.27 -6.20
C ASN A 137 -13.82 -1.35 -7.41
N LEU A 138 -12.70 -1.45 -8.13
CA LEU A 138 -12.44 -0.69 -9.35
C LEU A 138 -13.50 -1.00 -10.42
N ASN A 139 -13.83 -2.29 -10.60
CA ASN A 139 -14.88 -2.71 -11.55
C ASN A 139 -16.22 -2.07 -11.20
N ARG A 140 -16.60 -2.08 -9.93
CA ARG A 140 -17.84 -1.45 -9.47
C ARG A 140 -17.82 0.06 -9.75
N ASP A 141 -16.76 0.74 -9.34
CA ASP A 141 -16.65 2.21 -9.42
C ASP A 141 -16.66 2.68 -10.88
N LEU A 142 -15.92 2.02 -11.75
CA LEU A 142 -15.81 2.42 -13.16
C LEU A 142 -17.08 2.11 -13.95
N LYS A 143 -17.63 0.89 -13.82
CA LYS A 143 -18.79 0.48 -14.62
C LYS A 143 -20.09 1.08 -14.13
N SER A 144 -20.33 1.04 -12.83
CA SER A 144 -21.65 1.45 -12.28
C SER A 144 -21.79 2.94 -12.17
N ASP A 145 -20.74 3.62 -11.71
CA ASP A 145 -20.85 5.02 -11.29
C ASP A 145 -20.28 5.99 -12.31
N LEU A 146 -19.18 5.61 -13.02
CA LEU A 146 -18.46 6.54 -13.88
C LEU A 146 -18.72 6.30 -15.39
N LYS A 147 -19.48 5.26 -15.74
CA LYS A 147 -19.99 5.02 -17.10
C LYS A 147 -18.89 4.97 -18.17
N ILE A 148 -17.94 4.08 -18.00
CA ILE A 148 -16.92 3.77 -19.02
C ILE A 148 -17.56 3.05 -20.20
N LYS A 149 -16.83 2.96 -21.32
CA LYS A 149 -17.29 2.23 -22.50
C LYS A 149 -17.58 0.75 -22.21
N ASP A 150 -18.41 0.14 -23.03
CA ASP A 150 -18.63 -1.30 -22.97
C ASP A 150 -17.45 -2.04 -23.62
N PHE A 151 -17.07 -3.15 -23.02
CA PHE A 151 -16.03 -4.04 -23.53
C PHE A 151 -16.70 -5.24 -24.20
N THR A 152 -16.17 -5.65 -25.35
CA THR A 152 -16.73 -6.75 -26.15
C THR A 152 -16.66 -8.07 -25.38
N GLU A 153 -15.52 -8.33 -24.74
CA GLU A 153 -15.29 -9.55 -23.98
C GLU A 153 -15.11 -9.23 -22.49
N LYS A 154 -15.71 -10.05 -21.64
CA LYS A 154 -15.63 -9.87 -20.17
C LYS A 154 -14.18 -9.86 -19.66
N TYR A 155 -13.31 -10.67 -20.29
CA TYR A 155 -11.92 -10.75 -19.85
C TYR A 155 -11.12 -9.48 -20.17
N GLU A 156 -11.51 -8.71 -21.20
CA GLU A 156 -10.78 -7.48 -21.58
C GLU A 156 -10.75 -6.48 -20.42
N PHE A 157 -11.89 -6.25 -19.81
CA PHE A 157 -11.97 -5.32 -18.68
C PHE A 157 -11.26 -5.88 -17.45
N LEU A 158 -11.32 -7.20 -17.23
CA LEU A 158 -10.58 -7.83 -16.13
C LEU A 158 -9.06 -7.65 -16.30
N LEU A 159 -8.55 -7.93 -17.50
CA LEU A 159 -7.11 -7.76 -17.78
C LEU A 159 -6.68 -6.29 -17.63
N LEU A 160 -7.49 -5.37 -18.14
CA LEU A 160 -7.26 -3.93 -17.99
C LEU A 160 -7.24 -3.53 -16.50
N SER A 161 -8.13 -4.10 -15.69
CA SER A 161 -8.16 -3.85 -14.24
C SER A 161 -6.88 -4.30 -13.54
N PHE A 162 -6.32 -5.45 -13.96
CA PHE A 162 -5.01 -5.89 -13.45
C PHE A 162 -3.90 -4.94 -13.88
N MET A 163 -3.95 -4.40 -15.09
CA MET A 163 -2.99 -3.40 -15.56
C MET A 163 -3.11 -2.09 -14.77
N LEU A 164 -4.34 -1.63 -14.49
CA LEU A 164 -4.60 -0.44 -13.68
C LEU A 164 -3.98 -0.55 -12.27
N VAL A 165 -4.05 -1.75 -11.69
CA VAL A 165 -3.50 -2.00 -10.34
C VAL A 165 -1.98 -2.26 -10.39
N GLY A 166 -1.50 -2.94 -11.42
CA GLY A 166 -0.10 -3.37 -11.53
C GLY A 166 0.84 -2.31 -12.10
N ALA A 167 0.36 -1.42 -12.97
CA ALA A 167 1.23 -0.45 -13.63
C ALA A 167 1.86 0.57 -12.65
N PRO A 168 1.13 1.12 -11.66
CA PRO A 168 1.73 2.12 -10.77
C PRO A 168 2.96 1.62 -10.01
N PRO A 169 2.95 0.47 -9.31
CA PRO A 169 4.17 0.00 -8.61
C PRO A 169 5.33 -0.32 -9.55
N GLU A 170 5.05 -0.88 -10.74
CA GLU A 170 6.12 -1.15 -11.72
C GLU A 170 6.74 0.15 -12.25
N LEU A 171 5.90 1.14 -12.57
CA LEU A 171 6.37 2.44 -13.05
C LEU A 171 7.19 3.16 -11.96
N PHE A 172 6.73 3.09 -10.72
CA PHE A 172 7.43 3.66 -9.57
C PHE A 172 8.84 3.06 -9.43
N LEU A 173 8.94 1.72 -9.42
CA LEU A 173 10.23 1.04 -9.30
C LEU A 173 11.14 1.36 -10.48
N ALA A 174 10.61 1.29 -11.70
CA ALA A 174 11.39 1.54 -12.93
C ALA A 174 12.00 2.94 -12.92
N THR A 175 11.21 3.96 -12.58
CA THR A 175 11.71 5.35 -12.59
C THR A 175 12.77 5.58 -11.50
N HIS A 176 12.57 5.04 -10.30
CA HIS A 176 13.51 5.24 -9.20
C HIS A 176 14.80 4.44 -9.37
N THR A 177 14.73 3.24 -9.94
CA THR A 177 15.94 2.41 -10.18
C THR A 177 16.72 2.86 -11.41
N SER A 178 16.06 3.54 -12.36
CA SER A 178 16.70 4.06 -13.58
C SER A 178 17.10 5.54 -13.47
N ASN A 179 16.98 6.13 -12.29
CA ASN A 179 17.27 7.55 -12.02
C ASN A 179 16.49 8.50 -12.95
N ILE A 180 15.25 8.14 -13.26
CA ILE A 180 14.33 8.99 -14.03
C ILE A 180 13.59 9.86 -13.01
N ASN A 181 13.92 11.14 -12.99
CA ASN A 181 13.39 12.07 -11.98
C ASN A 181 12.02 12.61 -12.41
N LEU A 182 10.96 11.93 -11.98
CA LEU A 182 9.57 12.33 -12.23
C LEU A 182 8.83 12.54 -10.90
N THR A 183 7.98 13.55 -10.89
CA THR A 183 7.13 13.84 -9.72
C THR A 183 5.93 12.88 -9.68
N SER A 184 5.31 12.75 -8.50
CA SER A 184 4.04 12.02 -8.33
C SER A 184 2.98 12.53 -9.32
N ASP A 185 2.95 13.84 -9.54
CA ASP A 185 2.01 14.48 -10.46
C ASP A 185 2.24 14.01 -11.91
N GLN A 186 3.49 13.98 -12.35
CA GLN A 186 3.83 13.56 -13.72
C GLN A 186 3.49 12.09 -13.95
N LEU A 187 3.79 11.22 -13.00
CA LEU A 187 3.46 9.79 -13.06
C LEU A 187 1.94 9.58 -13.09
N ALA A 188 1.23 10.28 -12.20
CA ALA A 188 -0.23 10.17 -12.09
C ALA A 188 -0.91 10.70 -13.36
N THR A 189 -0.46 11.83 -13.88
CA THR A 189 -0.98 12.45 -15.12
C THR A 189 -0.80 11.50 -16.31
N PHE A 190 0.40 10.92 -16.44
CA PHE A 190 0.69 9.97 -17.53
C PHE A 190 -0.27 8.78 -17.50
N LEU A 191 -0.39 8.11 -16.33
CA LEU A 191 -1.26 6.94 -16.20
C LEU A 191 -2.74 7.30 -16.35
N ALA A 192 -3.15 8.44 -15.81
CA ALA A 192 -4.55 8.88 -15.92
C ALA A 192 -4.93 9.13 -17.39
N LYS A 193 -4.08 9.81 -18.16
CA LYS A 193 -4.32 10.06 -19.59
C LYS A 193 -4.37 8.74 -20.38
N LEU A 194 -3.43 7.84 -20.12
CA LEU A 194 -3.35 6.55 -20.80
C LEU A 194 -4.63 5.72 -20.58
N PHE A 195 -4.97 5.50 -19.31
CA PHE A 195 -6.12 4.67 -18.98
C PHE A 195 -7.46 5.36 -19.29
N HIS A 196 -7.53 6.68 -19.17
CA HIS A 196 -8.74 7.41 -19.56
C HIS A 196 -9.05 7.18 -21.03
N LYS A 197 -8.02 7.28 -21.89
CA LYS A 197 -8.20 7.03 -23.33
C LYS A 197 -8.73 5.61 -23.58
N VAL A 198 -8.10 4.61 -22.95
CA VAL A 198 -8.51 3.21 -23.15
C VAL A 198 -9.93 2.93 -22.62
N LEU A 199 -10.34 3.61 -21.53
CA LEU A 199 -11.64 3.38 -20.90
C LEU A 199 -12.79 4.12 -21.58
N MET A 200 -12.49 5.21 -22.31
CA MET A 200 -13.54 6.09 -22.87
C MET A 200 -13.63 6.01 -24.39
N GLU A 201 -12.56 5.63 -25.10
CA GLU A 201 -12.49 5.52 -26.57
C GLU A 201 -12.44 4.06 -27.04
#